data_f39858b998a3e4ff56b229b47c8ecea6
#
_entry.id   f39858b998a3e4ff56b229b47c8ecea6
#
_cell.length_a   1.000
_cell.length_b   1.000
_cell.length_c   1.000
_cell.angle_alpha   90.00
_cell.angle_beta   90.00
_cell.angle_gamma   90.00
#
_symmetry.space_group_name_H-M   'P 1'
#
loop_
_entity.id
_entity.type
_entity.pdbx_description
1 polymer ?
#
loop_
_entity_poly.entity_id
_entity_poly.type
_entity_poly.pdbx_seq_one_letter_code
_entity_poly.pdbx_strand_id
1 'polypeptide(L)' 'MNYMTLKEASEKWGVTPRQINYLCAGGRIPGAVKMATIWLIPKDAEKPADR' A
#
# COMPACT_ATOMS: atom_id res chain seq x y z
N MET A 1 5.11 -14.29 6.33
CA MET A 1 5.18 -12.99 5.73
C MET A 1 3.89 -12.27 5.82
N ASN A 2 3.95 -11.06 6.26
CA ASN A 2 2.73 -10.31 6.53
C ASN A 2 2.62 -9.11 5.61
N TYR A 3 2.60 -9.41 4.33
CA TYR A 3 2.48 -8.36 3.32
C TYR A 3 1.25 -8.61 2.47
N MET A 4 0.72 -7.56 1.92
CA MET A 4 -0.40 -7.65 1.00
C MET A 4 -0.08 -6.88 -0.27
N THR A 5 -0.76 -7.23 -1.35
CA THR A 5 -0.54 -6.56 -2.62
C THR A 5 -1.35 -5.27 -2.67
N LEU A 6 -1.10 -4.49 -3.73
CA LEU A 6 -1.87 -3.27 -3.92
C LEU A 6 -3.36 -3.58 -4.05
N LYS A 7 -3.67 -4.68 -4.74
CA LYS A 7 -5.07 -5.03 -4.92
C LYS A 7 -5.71 -5.36 -3.59
N GLU A 8 -5.02 -6.10 -2.75
CA GLU A 8 -5.56 -6.44 -1.44
C GLU A 8 -5.73 -5.20 -0.58
N ALA A 9 -4.75 -4.32 -0.62
CA ALA A 9 -4.85 -3.10 0.16
C ALA A 9 -5.98 -2.22 -0.34
N SER A 10 -6.18 -2.19 -1.66
CA SER A 10 -7.25 -1.38 -2.21
C SER A 10 -8.61 -1.87 -1.73
N GLU A 11 -8.79 -3.17 -1.64
CA GLU A 11 -10.04 -3.71 -1.15
C GLU A 11 -10.20 -3.49 0.34
N LYS A 12 -9.12 -3.63 1.07
CA LYS A 12 -9.17 -3.46 2.52
C LYS A 12 -9.44 -2.01 2.90
N TRP A 13 -8.86 -1.08 2.17
CA TRP A 13 -8.95 0.34 2.53
C TRP A 13 -10.04 1.07 1.77
N GLY A 14 -10.60 0.45 0.74
CA GLY A 14 -11.64 1.09 -0.05
C GLY A 14 -11.14 2.20 -0.95
N VAL A 15 -9.92 2.08 -1.43
CA VAL A 15 -9.34 3.06 -2.35
C VAL A 15 -8.84 2.35 -3.59
N THR A 16 -8.52 3.11 -4.62
CA THR A 16 -8.06 2.49 -5.86
C THR A 16 -6.62 2.06 -5.74
N PRO A 17 -6.22 1.01 -6.45
CA PRO A 17 -4.82 0.60 -6.44
C PRO A 17 -3.89 1.70 -6.93
N ARG A 18 -4.35 2.53 -7.85
CA ARG A 18 -3.56 3.63 -8.35
C ARG A 18 -3.23 4.60 -7.24
N GLN A 19 -4.19 4.89 -6.38
CA GLN A 19 -3.96 5.78 -5.26
C GLN A 19 -2.96 5.19 -4.29
N ILE A 20 -3.06 3.89 -4.05
CA ILE A 20 -2.13 3.23 -3.15
C ILE A 20 -0.72 3.28 -3.73
N ASN A 21 -0.60 3.04 -5.03
CA ASN A 21 0.70 3.14 -5.68
C ASN A 21 1.30 4.53 -5.50
N TYR A 22 0.47 5.54 -5.62
CA TYR A 22 0.90 6.91 -5.44
C TYR A 22 1.38 7.14 -4.01
N LEU A 23 0.64 6.63 -3.04
CA LEU A 23 1.03 6.76 -1.65
C LEU A 23 2.33 6.02 -1.35
N CYS A 24 2.50 4.85 -1.92
CA CYS A 24 3.73 4.09 -1.74
C CYS A 24 4.92 4.85 -2.30
N ALA A 25 4.75 5.41 -3.49
CA ALA A 25 5.84 6.14 -4.13
C ALA A 25 6.19 7.39 -3.35
N GLY A 26 5.21 7.97 -2.68
CA GLY A 26 5.45 9.14 -1.87
C GLY A 26 5.98 8.87 -0.48
N GLY A 27 6.15 7.58 -0.14
CA GLY A 27 6.65 7.22 1.19
C GLY A 27 5.64 7.42 2.29
N ARG A 28 4.37 7.42 1.96
CA ARG A 28 3.33 7.66 2.95
C ARG A 28 2.91 6.42 3.70
N ILE A 29 3.30 5.26 3.21
CA ILE A 29 2.92 4.01 3.85
C ILE A 29 4.16 3.42 4.51
N PRO A 30 4.24 3.47 5.84
CA PRO A 30 5.42 2.95 6.52
C PRO A 30 5.52 1.45 6.33
N GLY A 31 6.72 0.98 6.09
CA GLY A 31 6.97 -0.44 5.90
C GLY A 31 6.68 -0.96 4.52
N ALA A 32 6.16 -0.13 3.62
CA ALA A 32 5.93 -0.57 2.25
C ALA A 32 7.27 -0.78 1.56
N VAL A 33 7.38 -1.87 0.80
CA VAL A 33 8.60 -2.17 0.08
C VAL A 33 8.25 -2.42 -1.38
N LYS A 34 9.16 -2.07 -2.25
CA LYS A 34 8.98 -2.33 -3.66
C LYS A 34 9.80 -3.54 -4.04
N MET A 35 9.14 -4.49 -4.68
CA MET A 35 9.80 -5.71 -5.11
C MET A 35 9.58 -5.82 -6.62
N ALA A 36 10.66 -5.66 -7.39
CA ALA A 36 10.54 -5.63 -8.85
C ALA A 36 9.61 -4.50 -9.25
N THR A 37 8.49 -4.80 -9.86
CA THR A 37 7.56 -3.77 -10.31
C THR A 37 6.32 -3.67 -9.45
N ILE A 38 6.29 -4.37 -8.33
CA ILE A 38 5.10 -4.36 -7.48
C ILE A 38 5.46 -3.84 -6.10
N TRP A 39 4.46 -3.28 -5.44
CA TRP A 39 4.60 -2.83 -4.07
C TRP A 39 4.00 -3.86 -3.13
N LEU A 40 4.64 -4.06 -2.00
CA LEU A 40 4.13 -4.91 -0.94
C LEU A 40 3.92 -4.05 0.28
N ILE A 41 2.78 -4.21 0.91
CA ILE A 41 2.37 -3.38 2.04
C ILE A 41 2.17 -4.31 3.24
N PRO A 42 2.69 -3.95 4.41
CA PRO A 42 2.48 -4.79 5.59
C PRO A 42 0.99 -4.96 5.84
N LYS A 43 0.59 -6.17 6.18
CA LYS A 43 -0.82 -6.44 6.41
C LYS A 43 -1.36 -5.68 7.59
N ASP A 44 -0.53 -5.34 8.54
CA ASP A 44 -0.97 -4.59 9.71
C ASP A 44 -0.87 -3.10 9.51
N ALA A 45 -0.50 -2.65 8.33
CA ALA A 45 -0.47 -1.23 8.04
C ALA A 45 -1.89 -0.70 7.94
N GLU A 46 -2.08 0.51 8.42
CA GLU A 46 -3.38 1.14 8.35
C GLU A 46 -3.41 2.12 7.20
N LYS A 47 -4.62 2.42 6.75
CA LYS A 47 -4.79 3.39 5.69
C LYS A 47 -4.15 4.71 6.10
N PRO A 48 -3.24 5.24 5.30
CA PRO A 48 -2.59 6.50 5.66
C PRO A 48 -3.57 7.65 5.58
N ALA A 49 -3.35 8.63 6.41
CA ALA A 49 -4.16 9.84 6.36
C ALA A 49 -3.92 10.52 5.02
N ASP A 50 -5.01 10.93 4.41
CA ASP A 50 -4.93 11.40 3.07
C ASP A 50 -5.00 12.89 3.01
N ARG A 51 -4.11 13.56 3.33
CA ARG A 51 -4.11 14.93 3.24
C ARG A 51 -3.59 15.56 4.30
#